data_868463212ae23bca7b57c309313f4206
#
_entry.id   868463212ae23bca7b57c309313f4206
#
_cell.length_a   1.000
_cell.length_b   1.000
_cell.length_c   1.000
_cell.angle_alpha   90.00
_cell.angle_beta   90.00
_cell.angle_gamma   90.00
#
_symmetry.space_group_name_H-M   'P 1'
#
loop_
_entity.id
_entity.type
_entity.pdbx_description
1 polymer ?
#
loop_
_entity_poly.entity_id
_entity_poly.type
_entity_poly.pdbx_seq_one_letter_code
_entity_poly.pdbx_strand_id
1 'polypeptide(L)'
;METSTSILEKFKQNKVFKVVSGYAIVALATVQIASLVSDSFGFGEEFMQNIILIFLLILPFIALVAWAASSRFSTAKILSITLAVLFTGYGTGSYVWVNNFALPDLKQKLGEDDYVGAWDNLNSMNSFAPFFYNSDSIDSDISLPVSLNLNEDDVEVYWKPYTAEKDYEWRYIGKTPLPKTRLPRGVIQIKLVKEGFHEKDIVEANPSYTFKNHPIPPIFEISNIEMNKLGTVPEGMIAIDGGRFIPALIGEGVTDYNLSPYFIDKYEVNNEEFKKFIDDGGYEIFQYWKDME
;
A
#
# COMPACT_ATOMS: atom_id res chain seq x y z
N MET A 1 18.25 36.11 -47.17
CA MET A 1 18.94 36.33 -45.90
C MET A 1 18.33 37.41 -45.02
N GLU A 2 17.30 38.07 -45.49
CA GLU A 2 16.61 39.19 -44.75
C GLU A 2 15.50 38.71 -43.74
N THR A 3 15.05 37.49 -43.81
CA THR A 3 13.92 37.03 -42.99
C THR A 3 14.30 36.61 -41.56
N SER A 4 15.53 36.16 -41.31
CA SER A 4 15.93 35.70 -39.97
C SER A 4 16.24 36.85 -38.99
N THR A 5 16.77 37.95 -39.47
CA THR A 5 17.08 39.13 -38.67
C THR A 5 15.80 39.84 -38.16
N SER A 6 14.75 39.88 -38.97
CA SER A 6 13.44 40.45 -38.62
C SER A 6 12.69 39.66 -37.52
N ILE A 7 12.83 38.35 -37.51
CA ILE A 7 12.17 37.50 -36.52
C ILE A 7 12.84 37.63 -35.14
N LEU A 8 14.16 37.64 -35.09
CA LEU A 8 14.94 37.82 -33.86
C LEU A 8 14.71 39.20 -33.22
N GLU A 9 14.61 40.25 -34.03
CA GLU A 9 14.30 41.61 -33.53
C GLU A 9 12.87 41.71 -32.97
N LYS A 10 11.89 41.07 -33.62
CA LYS A 10 10.52 41.01 -33.10
C LYS A 10 10.45 40.23 -31.78
N PHE A 11 11.23 39.14 -31.64
CA PHE A 11 11.32 38.40 -30.37
C PHE A 11 11.95 39.26 -29.25
N LYS A 12 13.04 39.99 -29.54
CA LYS A 12 13.71 40.86 -28.56
C LYS A 12 12.84 42.05 -28.09
N GLN A 13 11.91 42.48 -28.91
CA GLN A 13 10.97 43.54 -28.54
C GLN A 13 9.75 43.05 -27.77
N ASN A 14 9.49 41.75 -27.75
CA ASN A 14 8.34 41.15 -27.06
C ASN A 14 8.52 41.27 -25.53
N LYS A 15 7.52 41.87 -24.86
CA LYS A 15 7.52 42.01 -23.39
C LYS A 15 7.66 40.69 -22.66
N VAL A 16 7.01 39.62 -23.16
CA VAL A 16 7.11 38.27 -22.58
C VAL A 16 8.54 37.76 -22.63
N PHE A 17 9.22 37.91 -23.81
CA PHE A 17 10.60 37.48 -23.96
C PHE A 17 11.55 38.21 -23.00
N LYS A 18 11.37 39.52 -22.81
CA LYS A 18 12.18 40.28 -21.85
C LYS A 18 12.02 39.82 -20.42
N VAL A 19 10.79 39.52 -20.00
CA VAL A 19 10.51 39.04 -18.63
C VAL A 19 11.06 37.63 -18.42
N VAL A 20 10.84 36.72 -19.38
CA VAL A 20 11.35 35.35 -19.31
C VAL A 20 12.88 35.34 -19.31
N SER A 21 13.52 36.17 -20.16
CA SER A 21 14.99 36.30 -20.17
C SER A 21 15.53 36.83 -18.85
N GLY A 22 14.87 37.86 -18.29
CA GLY A 22 15.22 38.41 -16.98
C GLY A 22 15.11 37.35 -15.88
N TYR A 23 14.01 36.57 -15.87
CA TYR A 23 13.84 35.45 -14.94
C TYR A 23 14.95 34.42 -15.09
N ALA A 24 15.28 34.00 -16.33
CA ALA A 24 16.32 33.02 -16.59
C ALA A 24 17.70 33.46 -16.06
N ILE A 25 18.02 34.75 -16.19
CA ILE A 25 19.28 35.32 -15.65
C ILE A 25 19.28 35.24 -14.13
N VAL A 26 18.18 35.63 -13.47
CA VAL A 26 18.06 35.56 -12.00
C VAL A 26 18.11 34.12 -11.54
N ALA A 27 17.41 33.21 -12.21
CA ALA A 27 17.42 31.77 -11.88
C ALA A 27 18.84 31.18 -11.97
N LEU A 28 19.57 31.49 -13.05
CA LEU A 28 20.96 31.02 -13.22
C LEU A 28 21.87 31.57 -12.11
N ALA A 29 21.76 32.86 -11.79
CA ALA A 29 22.54 33.46 -10.71
C ALA A 29 22.22 32.82 -9.35
N THR A 30 20.95 32.56 -9.07
CA THR A 30 20.52 31.90 -7.82
C THR A 30 21.04 30.46 -7.75
N VAL A 31 20.96 29.69 -8.84
CA VAL A 31 21.52 28.33 -8.92
C VAL A 31 23.03 28.32 -8.66
N GLN A 32 23.77 29.29 -9.22
CA GLN A 32 25.23 29.43 -8.97
C GLN A 32 25.53 29.77 -7.50
N ILE A 33 24.76 30.67 -6.88
CA ILE A 33 24.90 30.96 -5.45
C ILE A 33 24.57 29.75 -4.60
N ALA A 34 23.47 29.07 -4.93
CA ALA A 34 23.05 27.84 -4.21
C ALA A 34 24.10 26.73 -4.31
N SER A 35 24.78 26.58 -5.46
CA SER A 35 25.90 25.63 -5.62
C SER A 35 27.06 25.94 -4.67
N LEU A 36 27.46 27.21 -4.59
CA LEU A 36 28.53 27.65 -3.67
C LEU A 36 28.14 27.41 -2.19
N VAL A 37 26.87 27.63 -1.85
CA VAL A 37 26.34 27.38 -0.51
C VAL A 37 26.30 25.86 -0.24
N SER A 38 25.80 25.07 -1.20
CA SER A 38 25.76 23.61 -1.10
C SER A 38 27.13 23.00 -0.83
N ASP A 39 28.14 23.45 -1.60
CA ASP A 39 29.52 23.00 -1.45
C ASP A 39 30.13 23.40 -0.08
N SER A 40 29.76 24.60 0.41
CA SER A 40 30.26 25.13 1.67
C SER A 40 29.64 24.48 2.92
N PHE A 41 28.38 24.07 2.82
CA PHE A 41 27.61 23.51 3.93
C PHE A 41 27.40 21.99 3.82
N GLY A 42 27.90 21.34 2.75
CA GLY A 42 27.81 19.90 2.55
C GLY A 42 26.38 19.38 2.25
N PHE A 43 25.54 20.22 1.64
CA PHE A 43 24.23 19.76 1.16
C PHE A 43 24.42 18.80 0.00
N GLY A 44 23.67 17.69 -0.03
CA GLY A 44 23.74 16.68 -1.08
C GLY A 44 23.31 17.18 -2.47
N GLU A 45 23.64 16.39 -3.50
CA GLU A 45 23.24 16.70 -4.91
C GLU A 45 21.73 16.92 -5.08
N GLU A 46 20.91 16.25 -4.26
CA GLU A 46 19.44 16.37 -4.25
C GLU A 46 18.99 17.82 -3.96
N PHE A 47 19.71 18.56 -3.12
CA PHE A 47 19.41 19.97 -2.83
C PHE A 47 19.50 20.82 -4.09
N MET A 48 20.54 20.63 -4.89
CA MET A 48 20.73 21.35 -6.14
C MET A 48 19.70 20.97 -7.21
N GLN A 49 19.38 19.68 -7.33
CA GLN A 49 18.35 19.19 -8.24
C GLN A 49 16.98 19.82 -7.90
N ASN A 50 16.62 19.89 -6.62
CA ASN A 50 15.40 20.52 -6.15
C ASN A 50 15.32 22.01 -6.54
N ILE A 51 16.38 22.76 -6.34
CA ILE A 51 16.43 24.19 -6.69
C ILE A 51 16.25 24.38 -8.19
N ILE A 52 16.97 23.64 -9.03
CA ILE A 52 16.86 23.71 -10.49
C ILE A 52 15.44 23.39 -10.94
N LEU A 53 14.84 22.34 -10.39
CA LEU A 53 13.50 21.91 -10.75
C LEU A 53 12.44 22.95 -10.36
N ILE A 54 12.55 23.59 -9.20
CA ILE A 54 11.67 24.67 -8.78
C ILE A 54 11.71 25.82 -9.78
N PHE A 55 12.89 26.22 -10.22
CA PHE A 55 13.01 27.28 -11.23
C PHE A 55 12.41 26.87 -12.58
N LEU A 56 12.59 25.65 -13.02
CA LEU A 56 11.98 25.13 -14.25
C LEU A 56 10.45 25.07 -14.17
N LEU A 57 9.90 24.68 -13.03
CA LEU A 57 8.44 24.63 -12.82
C LEU A 57 7.80 26.03 -12.77
N ILE A 58 8.50 27.04 -12.28
CA ILE A 58 8.01 28.40 -12.20
C ILE A 58 8.07 29.12 -13.56
N LEU A 59 8.97 28.73 -14.47
CA LEU A 59 9.21 29.40 -15.76
C LEU A 59 7.95 29.53 -16.63
N PRO A 60 7.11 28.48 -16.87
CA PRO A 60 5.88 28.64 -17.65
C PRO A 60 4.89 29.60 -16.99
N PHE A 61 4.86 29.64 -15.64
CA PHE A 61 4.03 30.61 -14.92
C PHE A 61 4.48 32.04 -15.15
N ILE A 62 5.78 32.33 -15.07
CA ILE A 62 6.34 33.65 -15.37
C ILE A 62 6.02 34.07 -16.80
N ALA A 63 6.14 33.15 -17.77
CA ALA A 63 5.80 33.41 -19.17
C ALA A 63 4.31 33.77 -19.34
N LEU A 64 3.41 33.08 -18.67
CA LEU A 64 1.97 33.31 -18.69
C LEU A 64 1.59 34.66 -18.04
N VAL A 65 2.18 34.99 -16.90
CA VAL A 65 1.96 36.31 -16.25
C VAL A 65 2.44 37.44 -17.13
N ALA A 66 3.64 37.31 -17.74
CA ALA A 66 4.18 38.32 -18.66
C ALA A 66 3.29 38.48 -19.91
N TRP A 67 2.75 37.38 -20.44
CA TRP A 67 1.81 37.39 -21.56
C TRP A 67 0.49 38.08 -21.19
N ALA A 68 -0.07 37.78 -20.04
CA ALA A 68 -1.30 38.38 -19.55
C ALA A 68 -1.13 39.90 -19.28
N ALA A 69 0.00 40.30 -18.71
CA ALA A 69 0.32 41.74 -18.48
C ALA A 69 0.57 42.53 -19.76
N SER A 70 0.85 41.86 -20.88
CA SER A 70 1.13 42.51 -22.17
C SER A 70 -0.09 42.97 -22.95
N SER A 71 -1.32 42.60 -22.54
CA SER A 71 -2.55 42.88 -23.26
C SER A 71 -3.75 43.06 -22.33
N ARG A 72 -4.89 43.58 -22.81
CA ARG A 72 -6.09 43.80 -22.00
C ARG A 72 -6.53 42.48 -21.31
N PHE A 73 -6.83 42.55 -20.03
CA PHE A 73 -7.34 41.47 -19.25
C PHE A 73 -8.67 40.97 -19.84
N SER A 74 -8.74 39.67 -20.12
CA SER A 74 -9.98 38.96 -20.44
C SER A 74 -10.19 37.83 -19.44
N THR A 75 -11.42 37.37 -19.24
CA THR A 75 -11.77 36.26 -18.35
C THR A 75 -10.94 35.00 -18.67
N ALA A 76 -10.73 34.69 -19.95
CA ALA A 76 -9.93 33.58 -20.40
C ALA A 76 -8.47 33.65 -19.91
N LYS A 77 -7.86 34.87 -19.87
CA LYS A 77 -6.49 35.06 -19.38
C LYS A 77 -6.37 34.88 -17.88
N ILE A 78 -7.34 35.43 -17.12
CA ILE A 78 -7.40 35.24 -15.68
C ILE A 78 -7.49 33.75 -15.37
N LEU A 79 -8.39 33.02 -16.04
CA LEU A 79 -8.55 31.57 -15.88
C LEU A 79 -7.25 30.81 -16.20
N SER A 80 -6.57 31.15 -17.31
CA SER A 80 -5.31 30.50 -17.71
C SER A 80 -4.19 30.75 -16.70
N ILE A 81 -4.07 31.96 -16.14
CA ILE A 81 -3.10 32.24 -15.08
C ILE A 81 -3.42 31.46 -13.83
N THR A 82 -4.70 31.45 -13.41
CA THR A 82 -5.12 30.72 -12.21
C THR A 82 -4.82 29.24 -12.35
N LEU A 83 -5.14 28.62 -13.49
CA LEU A 83 -4.83 27.22 -13.75
C LEU A 83 -3.33 26.96 -13.75
N ALA A 84 -2.52 27.85 -14.33
CA ALA A 84 -1.06 27.69 -14.31
C ALA A 84 -0.48 27.82 -12.91
N VAL A 85 -0.99 28.74 -12.07
CA VAL A 85 -0.58 28.85 -10.65
C VAL A 85 -0.92 27.57 -9.89
N LEU A 86 -2.16 27.09 -10.04
CA LEU A 86 -2.61 25.86 -9.37
C LEU A 86 -1.78 24.66 -9.80
N PHE A 87 -1.55 24.49 -11.10
CA PHE A 87 -0.76 23.39 -11.65
C PHE A 87 0.70 23.44 -11.20
N THR A 88 1.34 24.62 -11.26
CA THR A 88 2.72 24.79 -10.83
C THR A 88 2.83 24.62 -9.31
N GLY A 89 1.88 25.17 -8.55
CA GLY A 89 1.82 25.00 -7.09
C GLY A 89 1.65 23.55 -6.68
N TYR A 90 0.74 22.83 -7.34
CA TYR A 90 0.55 21.39 -7.12
C TYR A 90 1.81 20.61 -7.47
N GLY A 91 2.40 20.82 -8.66
CA GLY A 91 3.58 20.10 -9.10
C GLY A 91 4.79 20.33 -8.18
N THR A 92 5.07 21.60 -7.85
CA THR A 92 6.17 21.93 -6.93
C THR A 92 5.93 21.42 -5.52
N GLY A 93 4.71 21.60 -5.00
CA GLY A 93 4.32 21.13 -3.68
C GLY A 93 4.41 19.60 -3.57
N SER A 94 3.88 18.89 -4.55
CA SER A 94 3.94 17.42 -4.60
C SER A 94 5.37 16.91 -4.69
N TYR A 95 6.21 17.52 -5.54
CA TYR A 95 7.61 17.14 -5.65
C TYR A 95 8.39 17.34 -4.34
N VAL A 96 8.25 18.51 -3.71
CA VAL A 96 8.90 18.81 -2.42
C VAL A 96 8.41 17.86 -1.34
N TRP A 97 7.11 17.64 -1.26
CA TRP A 97 6.52 16.73 -0.28
C TRP A 97 7.03 15.29 -0.46
N VAL A 98 7.03 14.77 -1.69
CA VAL A 98 7.50 13.40 -1.97
C VAL A 98 8.97 13.25 -1.56
N ASN A 99 9.85 14.14 -2.03
CA ASN A 99 11.29 13.93 -1.89
C ASN A 99 11.83 14.26 -0.49
N ASN A 100 11.24 15.25 0.20
CA ASN A 100 11.76 15.68 1.51
C ASN A 100 11.01 15.10 2.71
N PHE A 101 9.81 14.55 2.50
CA PHE A 101 8.99 14.01 3.59
C PHE A 101 8.54 12.58 3.33
N ALA A 102 7.83 12.30 2.25
CA ALA A 102 7.19 11.02 2.06
C ALA A 102 8.18 9.88 1.77
N LEU A 103 9.13 10.05 0.85
CA LEU A 103 10.15 9.04 0.55
C LEU A 103 11.12 8.78 1.71
N PRO A 104 11.63 9.81 2.43
CA PRO A 104 12.44 9.56 3.63
C PRO A 104 11.67 8.83 4.73
N ASP A 105 10.42 9.22 5.03
CA ASP A 105 9.57 8.53 6.01
C ASP A 105 9.27 7.08 5.60
N LEU A 106 8.98 6.84 4.33
CA LEU A 106 8.77 5.50 3.79
C LEU A 106 10.02 4.62 3.97
N LYS A 107 11.21 5.15 3.64
CA LYS A 107 12.48 4.43 3.81
C LYS A 107 12.79 4.14 5.28
N GLN A 108 12.47 5.07 6.17
CA GLN A 108 12.62 4.88 7.62
C GLN A 108 11.72 3.74 8.08
N LYS A 109 10.43 3.76 7.73
CA LYS A 109 9.46 2.71 8.09
C LYS A 109 9.88 1.34 7.59
N LEU A 110 10.40 1.25 6.35
CA LEU A 110 10.95 0.00 5.83
C LEU A 110 12.18 -0.48 6.61
N GLY A 111 13.02 0.45 7.09
CA GLY A 111 14.16 0.13 7.95
C GLY A 111 13.77 -0.37 9.34
N GLU A 112 12.57 -0.03 9.80
CA GLU A 112 11.96 -0.43 11.07
C GLU A 112 11.01 -1.64 10.93
N ASP A 113 10.93 -2.25 9.74
CA ASP A 113 9.98 -3.32 9.39
C ASP A 113 8.49 -2.92 9.55
N ASP A 114 8.18 -1.62 9.59
CA ASP A 114 6.82 -1.09 9.60
C ASP A 114 6.22 -1.08 8.18
N TYR A 115 5.90 -2.27 7.66
CA TYR A 115 5.34 -2.42 6.32
C TYR A 115 3.95 -1.81 6.16
N VAL A 116 3.16 -1.75 7.24
CA VAL A 116 1.82 -1.15 7.21
C VAL A 116 1.92 0.36 7.09
N GLY A 117 2.75 0.99 7.91
CA GLY A 117 3.00 2.43 7.81
C GLY A 117 3.64 2.83 6.49
N ALA A 118 4.57 2.01 5.96
CA ALA A 118 5.16 2.22 4.64
C ALA A 118 4.10 2.11 3.52
N TRP A 119 3.17 1.14 3.62
CA TRP A 119 2.07 0.95 2.68
C TRP A 119 1.07 2.12 2.70
N ASP A 120 0.72 2.62 3.88
CA ASP A 120 -0.14 3.81 4.04
C ASP A 120 0.51 5.06 3.45
N ASN A 121 1.81 5.23 3.66
CA ASN A 121 2.57 6.32 3.06
C ASN A 121 2.59 6.20 1.53
N LEU A 122 2.88 5.01 0.99
CA LEU A 122 2.85 4.74 -0.44
C LEU A 122 1.47 5.02 -1.08
N ASN A 123 0.39 4.61 -0.42
CA ASN A 123 -0.98 4.90 -0.89
C ASN A 123 -1.27 6.42 -0.89
N SER A 124 -0.75 7.14 0.09
CA SER A 124 -0.83 8.60 0.12
C SER A 124 -0.06 9.23 -1.03
N MET A 125 1.16 8.75 -1.31
CA MET A 125 1.96 9.20 -2.45
C MET A 125 1.27 8.90 -3.78
N ASN A 126 0.68 7.72 -3.95
CA ASN A 126 -0.10 7.35 -5.14
C ASN A 126 -1.32 8.26 -5.33
N SER A 127 -1.98 8.66 -4.25
CA SER A 127 -3.18 9.50 -4.31
C SER A 127 -2.86 10.97 -4.60
N PHE A 128 -1.81 11.52 -3.99
CA PHE A 128 -1.50 12.96 -4.05
C PHE A 128 -0.42 13.33 -5.05
N ALA A 129 0.50 12.43 -5.37
CA ALA A 129 1.68 12.75 -6.17
C ALA A 129 2.16 11.59 -7.07
N PRO A 130 1.28 10.94 -7.86
CA PRO A 130 1.59 9.70 -8.59
C PRO A 130 2.70 9.84 -9.63
N PHE A 131 3.02 11.07 -10.07
CA PHE A 131 3.98 11.34 -11.15
C PHE A 131 5.40 11.67 -10.68
N PHE A 132 5.64 11.73 -9.36
CA PHE A 132 6.88 12.26 -8.82
C PHE A 132 7.84 11.22 -8.24
N TYR A 133 7.52 9.92 -8.40
CA TYR A 133 8.38 8.82 -7.98
C TYR A 133 8.09 7.57 -8.82
N ASN A 134 9.01 6.60 -8.79
CA ASN A 134 8.81 5.32 -9.46
C ASN A 134 8.23 4.31 -8.45
N SER A 135 6.96 3.98 -8.61
CA SER A 135 6.24 3.07 -7.71
C SER A 135 6.64 1.60 -7.86
N ASP A 136 7.01 1.16 -9.07
CA ASP A 136 7.12 -0.27 -9.40
C ASP A 136 8.16 -1.02 -8.56
N SER A 137 9.30 -0.38 -8.26
CA SER A 137 10.36 -0.99 -7.45
C SER A 137 10.03 -0.97 -5.95
N ILE A 138 9.28 0.02 -5.50
CA ILE A 138 8.95 0.23 -4.08
C ILE A 138 7.75 -0.63 -3.69
N ASP A 139 6.78 -0.78 -4.58
CA ASP A 139 5.57 -1.58 -4.36
C ASP A 139 5.89 -3.04 -3.98
N SER A 140 6.85 -3.65 -4.69
CA SER A 140 7.24 -5.05 -4.44
C SER A 140 7.94 -5.26 -3.10
N ASP A 141 8.61 -4.23 -2.57
CA ASP A 141 9.28 -4.30 -1.28
C ASP A 141 8.30 -4.18 -0.11
N ILE A 142 7.21 -3.44 -0.30
CA ILE A 142 6.22 -3.12 0.74
C ILE A 142 5.06 -4.11 0.77
N SER A 143 4.59 -4.56 -0.40
CA SER A 143 3.33 -5.29 -0.52
C SER A 143 3.40 -6.41 -1.55
N LEU A 144 2.49 -7.39 -1.46
CA LEU A 144 2.30 -8.42 -2.47
C LEU A 144 0.86 -8.44 -2.98
N PRO A 145 0.66 -8.80 -4.27
CA PRO A 145 -0.66 -9.14 -4.76
C PRO A 145 -1.23 -10.31 -3.96
N VAL A 146 -2.49 -10.22 -3.56
CA VAL A 146 -3.18 -11.27 -2.81
C VAL A 146 -4.22 -11.90 -3.71
N SER A 147 -4.26 -13.23 -3.71
CA SER A 147 -5.33 -14.04 -4.28
C SER A 147 -6.04 -14.78 -3.16
N LEU A 148 -7.34 -14.64 -3.10
CA LEU A 148 -8.20 -15.27 -2.11
C LEU A 148 -9.12 -16.26 -2.83
N ASN A 149 -8.99 -17.56 -2.52
CA ASN A 149 -9.78 -18.60 -3.13
C ASN A 149 -10.73 -19.22 -2.08
N LEU A 150 -12.02 -18.94 -2.24
CA LEU A 150 -13.11 -19.37 -1.37
C LEU A 150 -14.07 -20.29 -2.12
N ASN A 151 -14.85 -21.05 -1.34
CA ASN A 151 -15.98 -21.84 -1.88
C ASN A 151 -17.22 -20.98 -2.20
N GLU A 152 -17.22 -19.68 -1.88
CA GLU A 152 -18.36 -18.78 -2.04
C GLU A 152 -17.94 -17.46 -2.70
N ASP A 153 -18.79 -16.92 -3.58
CA ASP A 153 -18.65 -15.60 -4.17
C ASP A 153 -19.35 -14.53 -3.33
N ASP A 154 -19.14 -13.25 -3.66
CA ASP A 154 -19.75 -12.09 -3.01
C ASP A 154 -19.48 -11.99 -1.50
N VAL A 155 -18.38 -12.55 -1.03
CA VAL A 155 -17.91 -12.44 0.35
C VAL A 155 -17.21 -11.10 0.55
N GLU A 156 -17.64 -10.31 1.52
CA GLU A 156 -16.98 -9.08 1.93
C GLU A 156 -15.68 -9.40 2.65
N VAL A 157 -14.60 -8.74 2.24
CA VAL A 157 -13.26 -8.98 2.75
C VAL A 157 -12.72 -7.74 3.44
N TYR A 158 -12.30 -7.92 4.68
CA TYR A 158 -11.66 -6.90 5.50
C TYR A 158 -10.31 -7.41 5.97
N TRP A 159 -9.38 -6.49 6.28
CA TRP A 159 -8.10 -6.85 6.83
C TRP A 159 -7.64 -5.85 7.90
N LYS A 160 -6.70 -6.28 8.72
CA LYS A 160 -5.92 -5.43 9.62
C LYS A 160 -4.57 -6.09 9.93
N PRO A 161 -3.56 -5.34 10.42
CA PRO A 161 -2.35 -5.95 10.96
C PRO A 161 -2.68 -6.85 12.14
N TYR A 162 -2.02 -8.01 12.24
CA TYR A 162 -2.24 -8.94 13.36
C TYR A 162 -1.83 -8.34 14.71
N THR A 163 -0.77 -7.52 14.71
CA THR A 163 -0.27 -6.82 15.90
C THR A 163 -1.04 -5.55 16.24
N ALA A 164 -2.10 -5.23 15.48
CA ALA A 164 -2.90 -4.05 15.72
C ALA A 164 -3.60 -4.10 17.08
N GLU A 165 -3.70 -2.93 17.73
CA GLU A 165 -4.46 -2.78 18.97
C GLU A 165 -5.92 -3.21 18.77
N LYS A 166 -6.59 -3.53 19.90
CA LYS A 166 -7.94 -4.10 19.87
C LYS A 166 -8.97 -3.20 19.19
N ASP A 167 -8.79 -1.89 19.29
CA ASP A 167 -9.65 -0.83 18.73
C ASP A 167 -9.27 -0.43 17.29
N TYR A 168 -8.25 -1.08 16.70
CA TYR A 168 -7.89 -0.83 15.31
C TYR A 168 -9.03 -1.22 14.36
N GLU A 169 -9.45 -0.28 13.52
CA GLU A 169 -10.56 -0.48 12.60
C GLU A 169 -10.20 -1.44 11.46
N TRP A 170 -11.13 -2.33 11.14
CA TRP A 170 -11.03 -3.20 9.99
C TRP A 170 -11.09 -2.39 8.68
N ARG A 171 -10.15 -2.64 7.79
CA ARG A 171 -10.07 -1.99 6.48
C ARG A 171 -10.76 -2.86 5.42
N TYR A 172 -11.80 -2.32 4.81
CA TYR A 172 -12.52 -2.99 3.72
C TYR A 172 -11.67 -3.02 2.45
N ILE A 173 -11.62 -4.19 1.77
CA ILE A 173 -10.86 -4.39 0.54
C ILE A 173 -11.77 -4.52 -0.68
N GLY A 174 -12.90 -5.20 -0.54
CA GLY A 174 -13.81 -5.51 -1.62
C GLY A 174 -14.62 -6.76 -1.36
N LYS A 175 -15.28 -7.27 -2.42
CA LYS A 175 -15.99 -8.55 -2.44
C LYS A 175 -15.25 -9.55 -3.32
N THR A 176 -15.38 -10.84 -2.99
CA THR A 176 -14.84 -11.92 -3.83
C THR A 176 -15.67 -12.11 -5.10
N PRO A 177 -15.03 -12.44 -6.25
CA PRO A 177 -13.59 -12.52 -6.45
C PRO A 177 -12.91 -11.14 -6.35
N LEU A 178 -11.87 -11.04 -5.53
CA LEU A 178 -11.17 -9.78 -5.34
C LEU A 178 -10.49 -9.34 -6.65
N PRO A 179 -10.56 -8.03 -6.99
CA PRO A 179 -9.71 -7.47 -8.02
C PRO A 179 -8.24 -7.62 -7.60
N LYS A 180 -7.31 -7.30 -8.51
CA LYS A 180 -5.87 -7.29 -8.19
C LYS A 180 -5.60 -6.37 -7.01
N THR A 181 -5.67 -6.92 -5.82
CA THR A 181 -5.49 -6.22 -4.55
C THR A 181 -4.11 -6.55 -4.00
N ARG A 182 -3.42 -5.55 -3.49
CA ARG A 182 -2.13 -5.72 -2.82
C ARG A 182 -2.33 -5.46 -1.33
N LEU A 183 -1.70 -6.29 -0.49
CA LEU A 183 -1.67 -6.08 0.96
C LEU A 183 -0.23 -5.93 1.44
N PRO A 184 0.01 -5.17 2.52
CA PRO A 184 1.34 -4.99 3.06
C PRO A 184 1.94 -6.32 3.51
N ARG A 185 3.26 -6.38 3.51
CA ARG A 185 4.01 -7.52 4.06
C ARG A 185 3.84 -7.57 5.56
N GLY A 186 4.02 -8.76 6.14
CA GLY A 186 3.90 -9.02 7.56
C GLY A 186 2.77 -9.99 7.88
N VAL A 187 2.44 -10.12 9.15
CA VAL A 187 1.31 -10.95 9.59
C VAL A 187 0.04 -10.11 9.58
N ILE A 188 -0.94 -10.57 8.82
CA ILE A 188 -2.23 -9.90 8.64
C ILE A 188 -3.37 -10.77 9.14
N GLN A 189 -4.40 -10.13 9.64
CA GLN A 189 -5.69 -10.75 9.94
C GLN A 189 -6.69 -10.36 8.88
N ILE A 190 -7.39 -11.34 8.31
CA ILE A 190 -8.42 -11.16 7.30
C ILE A 190 -9.75 -11.60 7.89
N LYS A 191 -10.76 -10.77 7.74
CA LYS A 191 -12.15 -11.10 8.12
C LYS A 191 -13.00 -11.25 6.87
N LEU A 192 -13.75 -12.34 6.83
CA LEU A 192 -14.69 -12.71 5.77
C LEU A 192 -16.11 -12.61 6.30
N VAL A 193 -16.95 -11.86 5.62
CA VAL A 193 -18.35 -11.62 6.02
C VAL A 193 -19.28 -11.88 4.84
N LYS A 194 -20.30 -12.70 5.05
CA LYS A 194 -21.37 -12.95 4.08
C LYS A 194 -22.68 -13.20 4.81
N GLU A 195 -23.76 -12.58 4.34
CA GLU A 195 -25.09 -12.81 4.92
C GLU A 195 -25.50 -14.29 4.83
N GLY A 196 -26.01 -14.85 5.92
CA GLY A 196 -26.39 -16.27 6.02
C GLY A 196 -25.22 -17.22 6.31
N PHE A 197 -24.01 -16.71 6.54
CA PHE A 197 -22.83 -17.48 6.87
C PHE A 197 -22.24 -17.04 8.21
N HIS A 198 -21.46 -17.92 8.83
CA HIS A 198 -20.62 -17.54 9.96
C HIS A 198 -19.48 -16.63 9.49
N GLU A 199 -19.24 -15.55 10.23
CA GLU A 199 -18.03 -14.74 10.00
C GLU A 199 -16.79 -15.63 10.22
N LYS A 200 -15.75 -15.38 9.41
CA LYS A 200 -14.52 -16.13 9.50
C LYS A 200 -13.31 -15.19 9.59
N ASP A 201 -12.50 -15.40 10.60
CA ASP A 201 -11.24 -14.71 10.79
C ASP A 201 -10.07 -15.65 10.44
N ILE A 202 -9.13 -15.15 9.64
CA ILE A 202 -7.94 -15.87 9.19
C ILE A 202 -6.74 -15.03 9.55
N VAL A 203 -5.69 -15.68 10.05
CA VAL A 203 -4.39 -15.04 10.28
C VAL A 203 -3.39 -15.66 9.33
N GLU A 204 -2.77 -14.80 8.51
CA GLU A 204 -1.83 -15.23 7.49
C GLU A 204 -0.56 -14.38 7.49
N ALA A 205 0.55 -15.03 7.19
CA ALA A 205 1.85 -14.37 7.06
C ALA A 205 2.11 -14.02 5.59
N ASN A 206 1.85 -12.78 5.21
CA ASN A 206 2.26 -12.26 3.92
C ASN A 206 3.80 -12.09 3.94
N PRO A 207 4.58 -12.84 3.12
CA PRO A 207 6.03 -12.94 3.27
C PRO A 207 6.74 -11.59 3.41
N SER A 208 7.46 -11.42 4.52
CA SER A 208 8.28 -10.25 4.76
C SER A 208 9.68 -10.42 4.19
N TYR A 209 10.44 -9.34 4.11
CA TYR A 209 11.80 -9.31 3.57
C TYR A 209 12.81 -10.16 4.37
N THR A 210 12.46 -10.62 5.57
CA THR A 210 13.29 -11.45 6.43
C THR A 210 13.64 -12.80 5.81
N PHE A 211 12.92 -13.24 4.80
CA PHE A 211 13.20 -14.48 4.06
C PHE A 211 14.02 -14.25 2.79
N LYS A 212 15.05 -13.40 2.85
CA LYS A 212 15.91 -13.04 1.69
C LYS A 212 16.48 -14.23 0.90
N ASN A 213 16.57 -15.39 1.52
CA ASN A 213 17.13 -16.60 0.91
C ASN A 213 16.05 -17.55 0.33
N HIS A 214 14.79 -17.20 0.42
CA HIS A 214 13.69 -17.98 -0.16
C HIS A 214 13.04 -17.20 -1.29
N PRO A 215 12.73 -17.84 -2.43
CA PRO A 215 12.00 -17.19 -3.50
C PRO A 215 10.65 -16.73 -2.97
N ILE A 216 10.41 -15.41 -3.00
CA ILE A 216 9.12 -14.84 -2.63
C ILE A 216 8.14 -15.18 -3.74
N PRO A 217 6.99 -15.79 -3.44
CA PRO A 217 5.99 -16.05 -4.45
C PRO A 217 5.52 -14.73 -5.07
N PRO A 218 5.28 -14.67 -6.38
CA PRO A 218 4.84 -13.45 -7.05
C PRO A 218 3.44 -13.02 -6.64
N ILE A 219 2.66 -13.94 -6.07
CA ILE A 219 1.30 -13.74 -5.56
C ILE A 219 1.20 -14.44 -4.21
N PHE A 220 0.64 -13.76 -3.23
CA PHE A 220 0.30 -14.36 -1.94
C PHE A 220 -1.08 -15.03 -2.07
N GLU A 221 -1.07 -16.36 -2.14
CA GLU A 221 -2.27 -17.15 -2.35
C GLU A 221 -2.77 -17.71 -1.02
N ILE A 222 -4.02 -17.38 -0.69
CA ILE A 222 -4.76 -17.91 0.45
C ILE A 222 -5.85 -18.81 -0.13
N SER A 223 -5.71 -20.10 0.05
CA SER A 223 -6.58 -21.11 -0.54
C SER A 223 -7.14 -22.07 0.50
N ASN A 224 -8.13 -22.88 0.09
CA ASN A 224 -8.81 -23.87 0.91
C ASN A 224 -9.60 -23.27 2.09
N ILE A 225 -10.19 -22.10 1.90
CA ILE A 225 -11.04 -21.49 2.90
C ILE A 225 -12.50 -21.83 2.61
N GLU A 226 -13.18 -22.39 3.60
CA GLU A 226 -14.59 -22.71 3.53
C GLU A 226 -15.43 -21.75 4.38
N MET A 227 -16.39 -21.09 3.74
CA MET A 227 -17.44 -20.32 4.42
C MET A 227 -18.56 -21.28 4.82
N ASN A 228 -18.86 -21.33 6.12
CA ASN A 228 -19.88 -22.23 6.67
C ASN A 228 -21.21 -21.49 6.82
N LYS A 229 -22.31 -22.07 6.30
CA LYS A 229 -23.66 -21.51 6.46
C LYS A 229 -24.08 -21.51 7.92
N LEU A 230 -24.87 -20.53 8.31
CA LEU A 230 -25.47 -20.50 9.66
C LEU A 230 -26.24 -21.80 9.92
N GLY A 231 -26.03 -22.40 11.08
CA GLY A 231 -26.67 -23.65 11.50
C GLY A 231 -26.00 -24.93 10.98
N THR A 232 -24.91 -24.86 10.20
CA THR A 232 -24.13 -26.05 9.80
C THR A 232 -23.02 -26.40 10.79
N VAL A 233 -22.55 -25.41 11.55
CA VAL A 233 -21.56 -25.62 12.62
C VAL A 233 -22.31 -25.96 13.90
N PRO A 234 -21.99 -27.10 14.57
CA PRO A 234 -22.61 -27.45 15.82
C PRO A 234 -22.43 -26.37 16.88
N GLU A 235 -23.42 -26.25 17.78
CA GLU A 235 -23.37 -25.29 18.88
C GLU A 235 -22.15 -25.54 19.77
N GLY A 236 -21.41 -24.51 20.11
CA GLY A 236 -20.20 -24.61 20.94
C GLY A 236 -18.93 -25.00 20.19
N MET A 237 -19.03 -25.36 18.91
CA MET A 237 -17.89 -25.73 18.07
C MET A 237 -17.41 -24.66 17.12
N ILE A 238 -16.19 -24.83 16.62
CA ILE A 238 -15.55 -24.01 15.58
C ILE A 238 -15.25 -24.94 14.40
N ALA A 239 -15.55 -24.48 13.20
CA ALA A 239 -15.16 -25.17 11.98
C ALA A 239 -13.67 -24.88 11.68
N ILE A 240 -12.90 -25.96 11.50
CA ILE A 240 -11.50 -25.91 11.09
C ILE A 240 -11.43 -26.36 9.64
N ASP A 241 -10.80 -25.56 8.80
CA ASP A 241 -10.56 -25.92 7.40
C ASP A 241 -9.58 -27.09 7.33
N GLY A 242 -9.81 -27.95 6.36
CA GLY A 242 -8.84 -28.98 6.03
C GLY A 242 -7.57 -28.37 5.41
N GLY A 243 -6.59 -29.19 5.19
CA GLY A 243 -5.36 -28.76 4.54
C GLY A 243 -4.15 -29.57 4.94
N ARG A 244 -3.01 -29.17 4.39
CA ARG A 244 -1.72 -29.79 4.69
C ARG A 244 -1.22 -29.35 6.06
N PHE A 245 -1.03 -30.29 6.94
CA PHE A 245 -0.45 -30.07 8.26
C PHE A 245 0.97 -30.67 8.32
N ILE A 246 1.93 -29.83 8.69
CA ILE A 246 3.32 -30.21 8.92
C ILE A 246 3.61 -30.02 10.40
N PRO A 247 3.77 -31.08 11.20
CA PRO A 247 4.11 -30.93 12.61
C PRO A 247 5.51 -30.32 12.76
N ALA A 248 5.60 -29.09 13.17
CA ALA A 248 6.86 -28.32 13.25
C ALA A 248 7.85 -28.80 14.34
N LEU A 249 7.42 -29.71 15.21
CA LEU A 249 8.17 -30.09 16.43
C LEU A 249 8.77 -31.50 16.41
N ILE A 250 8.66 -32.24 15.31
CA ILE A 250 9.10 -33.62 15.27
C ILE A 250 10.20 -33.74 14.20
N GLY A 251 11.39 -34.19 14.61
CA GLY A 251 12.62 -34.24 13.82
C GLY A 251 12.54 -34.95 12.48
N GLU A 252 13.67 -35.27 11.85
CA GLU A 252 13.78 -35.86 10.53
C GLU A 252 12.84 -37.10 10.37
N GLY A 253 11.98 -37.04 9.33
CA GLY A 253 11.07 -38.14 8.98
C GLY A 253 9.59 -37.87 9.19
N VAL A 254 9.20 -36.63 9.44
CA VAL A 254 7.78 -36.28 9.61
C VAL A 254 7.02 -36.37 8.30
N THR A 255 5.97 -37.16 8.31
CA THR A 255 5.04 -37.28 7.18
C THR A 255 4.09 -36.09 7.17
N ASP A 256 3.91 -35.46 6.00
CA ASP A 256 2.85 -34.52 5.80
C ASP A 256 1.48 -35.18 5.97
N TYR A 257 0.62 -34.58 6.75
CA TYR A 257 -0.77 -35.02 6.88
C TYR A 257 -1.68 -34.08 6.10
N ASN A 258 -2.60 -34.62 5.34
CA ASN A 258 -3.68 -33.86 4.73
C ASN A 258 -4.95 -34.11 5.56
N LEU A 259 -5.36 -33.09 6.31
CA LEU A 259 -6.52 -33.17 7.17
C LEU A 259 -7.78 -32.82 6.37
N SER A 260 -8.85 -33.55 6.56
CA SER A 260 -10.18 -33.14 6.11
C SER A 260 -10.71 -32.04 7.03
N PRO A 261 -11.64 -31.16 6.56
CA PRO A 261 -12.32 -30.20 7.44
C PRO A 261 -13.00 -30.94 8.61
N TYR A 262 -12.96 -30.32 9.79
CA TYR A 262 -13.56 -30.89 11.01
C TYR A 262 -14.08 -29.79 11.94
N PHE A 263 -14.83 -30.18 12.97
CA PHE A 263 -15.26 -29.30 14.03
C PHE A 263 -14.50 -29.59 15.31
N ILE A 264 -14.16 -28.58 16.06
CA ILE A 264 -13.52 -28.67 17.36
C ILE A 264 -14.28 -27.81 18.38
N ASP A 265 -14.36 -28.26 19.60
CA ASP A 265 -14.96 -27.50 20.69
C ASP A 265 -14.21 -26.18 20.89
N LYS A 266 -14.95 -25.10 21.12
CA LYS A 266 -14.37 -23.75 21.33
C LYS A 266 -13.54 -23.68 22.61
N TYR A 267 -13.87 -24.51 23.58
CA TYR A 267 -13.20 -24.59 24.86
C TYR A 267 -12.86 -26.04 25.17
N GLU A 268 -11.87 -26.26 26.01
CA GLU A 268 -11.51 -27.55 26.54
C GLU A 268 -12.65 -28.11 27.37
N VAL A 269 -12.84 -29.45 27.32
CA VAL A 269 -13.84 -30.15 28.13
C VAL A 269 -13.55 -29.93 29.61
N ASN A 270 -14.48 -29.37 30.33
CA ASN A 270 -14.33 -29.15 31.75
C ASN A 270 -14.74 -30.40 32.60
N ASN A 271 -14.41 -30.38 33.91
CA ASN A 271 -14.68 -31.50 34.80
C ASN A 271 -16.17 -31.86 34.91
N GLU A 272 -17.07 -30.89 34.78
CA GLU A 272 -18.51 -31.14 34.83
C GLU A 272 -19.01 -31.87 33.58
N GLU A 273 -18.54 -31.45 32.41
CA GLU A 273 -18.84 -32.10 31.13
C GLU A 273 -18.25 -33.48 31.08
N PHE A 274 -17.01 -33.67 31.53
CA PHE A 274 -16.38 -34.97 31.62
C PHE A 274 -17.11 -35.90 32.60
N LYS A 275 -17.62 -35.35 33.72
CA LYS A 275 -18.43 -36.12 34.64
C LYS A 275 -19.74 -36.61 33.99
N LYS A 276 -20.42 -35.79 33.19
CA LYS A 276 -21.61 -36.21 32.44
C LYS A 276 -21.29 -37.39 31.53
N PHE A 277 -20.16 -37.34 30.80
CA PHE A 277 -19.71 -38.46 29.96
C PHE A 277 -19.51 -39.73 30.77
N ILE A 278 -18.93 -39.68 31.97
CA ILE A 278 -18.78 -40.81 32.87
C ILE A 278 -20.14 -41.33 33.34
N ASP A 279 -21.00 -40.45 33.85
CA ASP A 279 -22.31 -40.78 34.39
C ASP A 279 -23.24 -41.42 33.33
N ASP A 280 -23.09 -41.00 32.05
CA ASP A 280 -23.80 -41.58 30.90
C ASP A 280 -23.20 -42.90 30.40
N GLY A 281 -22.24 -43.47 31.13
CA GLY A 281 -21.62 -44.78 30.80
C GLY A 281 -20.59 -44.70 29.67
N GLY A 282 -19.95 -43.53 29.50
CA GLY A 282 -19.00 -43.27 28.40
C GLY A 282 -17.87 -44.29 28.30
N TYR A 283 -17.42 -44.87 29.40
CA TYR A 283 -16.42 -45.97 29.44
C TYR A 283 -17.00 -47.36 29.22
N GLU A 284 -18.30 -47.52 29.37
CA GLU A 284 -18.97 -48.83 29.26
C GLU A 284 -19.54 -49.09 27.86
N ILE A 285 -19.80 -48.02 27.10
CA ILE A 285 -20.41 -48.08 25.78
C ILE A 285 -19.31 -48.24 24.71
N PHE A 286 -19.08 -49.49 24.28
CA PHE A 286 -18.05 -49.89 23.34
C PHE A 286 -18.10 -49.10 22.02
N GLN A 287 -19.28 -48.69 21.58
CA GLN A 287 -19.41 -47.93 20.32
C GLN A 287 -18.77 -46.55 20.32
N TYR A 288 -18.46 -45.94 21.46
CA TYR A 288 -17.70 -44.68 21.55
C TYR A 288 -16.20 -44.87 21.32
N TRP A 289 -15.72 -46.13 21.26
CA TRP A 289 -14.30 -46.49 21.18
C TRP A 289 -13.97 -47.28 19.91
N LYS A 290 -14.84 -47.25 18.89
CA LYS A 290 -14.74 -48.07 17.68
C LYS A 290 -13.53 -47.81 16.79
N ASP A 291 -12.90 -46.65 16.90
CA ASP A 291 -11.82 -46.24 16.02
C ASP A 291 -10.45 -46.25 16.70
N MET A 292 -10.29 -47.07 17.75
CA MET A 292 -9.03 -47.28 18.48
C MET A 292 -8.29 -48.58 18.08
N GLU A 293 -8.45 -49.04 16.83
CA GLU A 293 -7.61 -50.14 16.29
C GLU A 293 -6.45 -49.58 15.47
#